data_5fc44a11477e18af7218c285867b4a1e
#
_entry.id   5fc44a11477e18af7218c285867b4a1e
#
_cell.length_a   1.000
_cell.length_b   1.000
_cell.length_c   1.000
_cell.angle_alpha   90.00
_cell.angle_beta   90.00
_cell.angle_gamma   90.00
#
_symmetry.space_group_name_H-M   'P 1'
#
loop_
_entity.id
_entity.type
_entity.pdbx_description
1 polymer ?
#
loop_
_entity_poly.entity_id
_entity_poly.type
_entity_poly.pdbx_seq_one_letter_code
_entity_poly.pdbx_strand_id
1 'polypeptide(L)'
;SCWVYVTPVINISSLKINSKEIYMLNGKSRQLSVRVRPANNTDSYSWYSTDTGIVVVDNDGVITTVGPGEAEVVVESDNAGVSSSCIVHSLAISKSYITLEQYDQFWLDVIGTSDNVIWRSSNPRVCTITQSGAITARKAGTTTVTAVVDNKTLTCTVKVTNFR
;
A
#
# COMPACT_ATOMS: atom_id res chain seq x y z
N SER A 1 -1.32 -46.16 39.54
CA SER A 1 -0.31 -45.50 38.68
C SER A 1 -1.00 -44.49 37.81
N CYS A 2 -0.71 -43.20 37.98
CA CYS A 2 -1.21 -42.13 37.13
C CYS A 2 -0.19 -41.90 36.00
N TRP A 3 -0.56 -42.19 34.76
CA TRP A 3 0.28 -41.89 33.60
C TRP A 3 0.01 -40.46 33.16
N VAL A 4 0.96 -39.54 33.33
CA VAL A 4 0.93 -38.19 32.77
C VAL A 4 1.54 -38.26 31.37
N TYR A 5 0.72 -38.13 30.33
CA TYR A 5 1.19 -37.96 28.97
C TYR A 5 1.60 -36.49 28.78
N VAL A 6 2.89 -36.23 28.79
CA VAL A 6 3.42 -34.93 28.38
C VAL A 6 3.51 -34.95 26.85
N THR A 7 2.62 -34.21 26.17
CA THR A 7 2.76 -33.96 24.73
C THR A 7 4.01 -33.09 24.51
N PRO A 8 4.96 -33.53 23.67
CA PRO A 8 6.15 -32.72 23.40
C PRO A 8 5.75 -31.40 22.75
N VAL A 9 6.33 -30.29 23.24
CA VAL A 9 6.20 -28.99 22.62
C VAL A 9 7.04 -29.01 21.34
N ILE A 10 6.39 -28.77 20.20
CA ILE A 10 7.05 -28.65 18.90
C ILE A 10 6.99 -27.20 18.48
N ASN A 11 8.09 -26.49 18.63
CA ASN A 11 8.17 -25.06 18.31
C ASN A 11 8.18 -24.82 16.80
N ILE A 12 7.72 -23.62 16.40
CA ILE A 12 7.86 -23.11 15.03
C ILE A 12 9.34 -22.89 14.76
N SER A 13 9.84 -23.45 13.66
CA SER A 13 11.23 -23.26 13.21
C SER A 13 11.33 -22.27 12.02
N SER A 14 10.22 -22.00 11.33
CA SER A 14 10.19 -21.06 10.23
C SER A 14 8.77 -20.54 10.00
N LEU A 15 8.66 -19.22 9.84
CA LEU A 15 7.51 -18.49 9.31
C LEU A 15 7.91 -17.85 7.99
N LYS A 16 7.03 -17.91 6.97
CA LYS A 16 7.26 -17.25 5.68
C LYS A 16 5.96 -16.70 5.11
N ILE A 17 5.86 -15.39 5.03
CA ILE A 17 4.78 -14.70 4.32
C ILE A 17 4.93 -14.92 2.81
N ASN A 18 3.80 -15.05 2.10
CA ASN A 18 3.75 -15.30 0.66
C ASN A 18 4.24 -14.11 -0.20
N SER A 19 4.40 -12.92 0.36
CA SER A 19 4.90 -11.72 -0.33
C SER A 19 5.85 -10.94 0.57
N LYS A 20 6.92 -10.38 0.00
CA LYS A 20 7.84 -9.50 0.73
C LYS A 20 7.45 -8.03 0.66
N GLU A 21 6.72 -7.67 -0.39
CA GLU A 21 6.33 -6.30 -0.69
C GLU A 21 5.00 -6.29 -1.43
N ILE A 22 4.12 -5.35 -1.11
CA ILE A 22 2.78 -5.25 -1.66
C ILE A 22 2.41 -3.77 -1.84
N TYR A 23 1.87 -3.45 -3.02
CA TYR A 23 1.27 -2.15 -3.33
C TYR A 23 -0.26 -2.27 -3.31
N MET A 24 -0.92 -1.41 -2.55
CA MET A 24 -2.37 -1.36 -2.41
C MET A 24 -2.87 0.08 -2.54
N LEU A 25 -4.04 0.27 -3.12
CA LEU A 25 -4.73 1.55 -3.00
C LEU A 25 -5.22 1.73 -1.56
N ASN A 26 -5.11 2.96 -1.03
CA ASN A 26 -5.61 3.27 0.32
C ASN A 26 -7.09 2.90 0.49
N GLY A 27 -7.46 2.35 1.64
CA GLY A 27 -8.82 1.88 1.96
C GLY A 27 -9.15 0.48 1.41
N LYS A 28 -8.17 -0.31 0.97
CA LYS A 28 -8.37 -1.68 0.48
C LYS A 28 -7.87 -2.72 1.47
N SER A 29 -8.44 -3.92 1.38
CA SER A 29 -8.03 -5.08 2.19
C SER A 29 -7.47 -6.19 1.31
N ARG A 30 -6.56 -7.00 1.88
CA ARG A 30 -5.95 -8.16 1.24
C ARG A 30 -5.58 -9.21 2.26
N GLN A 31 -5.80 -10.49 1.92
CA GLN A 31 -5.33 -11.63 2.71
C GLN A 31 -3.83 -11.87 2.46
N LEU A 32 -3.04 -11.89 3.53
CA LEU A 32 -1.71 -12.48 3.56
C LEU A 32 -1.83 -13.95 3.99
N SER A 33 -0.98 -14.79 3.44
CA SER A 33 -0.81 -16.16 3.90
C SER A 33 0.59 -16.38 4.45
N VAL A 34 0.70 -17.17 5.50
CA VAL A 34 1.95 -17.57 6.11
C VAL A 34 2.14 -19.08 5.99
N ARG A 35 3.33 -19.50 5.57
CA ARG A 35 3.76 -20.89 5.64
C ARG A 35 4.48 -21.10 6.97
N VAL A 36 3.97 -22.03 7.77
CA VAL A 36 4.50 -22.40 9.07
C VAL A 36 5.21 -23.76 8.98
N ARG A 37 6.38 -23.89 9.58
CA ARG A 37 7.10 -25.16 9.67
C ARG A 37 7.63 -25.39 11.09
N PRO A 38 7.68 -26.64 11.56
CA PRO A 38 7.01 -27.81 10.97
C PRO A 38 5.48 -27.69 11.01
N ALA A 39 4.78 -28.42 10.13
CA ALA A 39 3.31 -28.35 10.05
C ALA A 39 2.60 -28.92 11.30
N ASN A 40 3.26 -29.78 12.05
CA ASN A 40 2.80 -30.38 13.30
C ASN A 40 3.27 -29.62 14.53
N ASN A 41 3.64 -28.34 14.40
CA ASN A 41 4.02 -27.50 15.54
C ASN A 41 2.83 -27.35 16.53
N THR A 42 3.15 -27.07 17.78
CA THR A 42 2.20 -26.81 18.87
C THR A 42 2.29 -25.36 19.36
N ASP A 43 3.12 -24.55 18.71
CA ASP A 43 3.32 -23.14 18.98
C ASP A 43 2.27 -22.28 18.26
N SER A 44 2.01 -21.08 18.76
CA SER A 44 1.16 -20.08 18.14
C SER A 44 1.99 -18.96 17.52
N TYR A 45 1.35 -18.15 16.71
CA TYR A 45 1.94 -16.95 16.12
C TYR A 45 0.91 -15.83 16.06
N SER A 46 1.39 -14.61 16.08
CA SER A 46 0.58 -13.40 16.03
C SER A 46 1.03 -12.47 14.92
N TRP A 47 0.11 -11.62 14.49
CA TRP A 47 0.33 -10.60 13.47
C TRP A 47 0.32 -9.21 14.10
N TYR A 48 1.18 -8.31 13.61
CA TYR A 48 1.11 -6.90 13.96
C TYR A 48 1.62 -6.01 12.82
N SER A 49 1.24 -4.75 12.86
CA SER A 49 1.73 -3.70 11.95
C SER A 49 2.64 -2.75 12.70
N THR A 50 3.71 -2.28 12.05
CA THR A 50 4.61 -1.27 12.61
C THR A 50 3.99 0.12 12.64
N ASP A 51 2.95 0.37 11.82
CA ASP A 51 2.18 1.62 11.82
C ASP A 51 0.69 1.34 11.54
N THR A 52 -0.11 1.32 12.60
CA THR A 52 -1.56 1.08 12.53
C THR A 52 -2.35 2.27 11.98
N GLY A 53 -1.73 3.43 11.80
CA GLY A 53 -2.29 4.58 11.08
C GLY A 53 -2.21 4.44 9.56
N ILE A 54 -1.41 3.50 9.06
CA ILE A 54 -1.23 3.21 7.63
C ILE A 54 -1.88 1.88 7.28
N VAL A 55 -1.53 0.81 8.01
CA VAL A 55 -2.04 -0.56 7.78
C VAL A 55 -2.42 -1.19 9.11
N VAL A 56 -3.58 -1.82 9.15
CA VAL A 56 -3.97 -2.72 10.25
C VAL A 56 -3.96 -4.16 9.74
N VAL A 57 -3.72 -5.11 10.63
CA VAL A 57 -3.76 -6.55 10.34
C VAL A 57 -4.55 -7.25 11.44
N ASP A 58 -5.39 -8.20 11.06
CA ASP A 58 -6.12 -9.03 12.01
C ASP A 58 -5.39 -10.36 12.31
N ASN A 59 -5.95 -11.16 13.21
CA ASN A 59 -5.37 -12.43 13.63
C ASN A 59 -5.32 -13.49 12.51
N ASP A 60 -6.13 -13.32 11.48
CA ASP A 60 -6.16 -14.21 10.31
C ASP A 60 -5.17 -13.77 9.21
N GLY A 61 -4.48 -12.63 9.41
CA GLY A 61 -3.53 -12.07 8.45
C GLY A 61 -4.19 -11.26 7.34
N VAL A 62 -5.43 -10.79 7.53
CA VAL A 62 -6.06 -9.83 6.62
C VAL A 62 -5.53 -8.44 6.93
N ILE A 63 -4.84 -7.85 5.97
CA ILE A 63 -4.37 -6.48 6.04
C ILE A 63 -5.40 -5.52 5.44
N THR A 64 -5.56 -4.35 6.06
CA THR A 64 -6.38 -3.25 5.56
C THR A 64 -5.60 -1.95 5.63
N THR A 65 -5.47 -1.27 4.50
CA THR A 65 -4.85 0.06 4.44
C THR A 65 -5.85 1.10 4.92
N VAL A 66 -5.45 1.93 5.89
CA VAL A 66 -6.31 2.94 6.55
C VAL A 66 -5.81 4.36 6.34
N GLY A 67 -4.54 4.53 6.02
CA GLY A 67 -3.90 5.80 5.66
C GLY A 67 -2.86 5.62 4.58
N PRO A 68 -2.50 6.67 3.82
CA PRO A 68 -1.44 6.59 2.82
C PRO A 68 -0.07 6.58 3.48
N GLY A 69 0.85 5.79 2.95
CA GLY A 69 2.21 5.65 3.48
C GLY A 69 2.77 4.25 3.29
N GLU A 70 3.82 3.95 4.02
CA GLU A 70 4.49 2.65 4.04
C GLU A 70 4.53 2.11 5.47
N ALA A 71 4.17 0.85 5.66
CA ALA A 71 4.26 0.13 6.92
C ALA A 71 4.69 -1.31 6.70
N GLU A 72 5.33 -1.90 7.71
CA GLU A 72 5.70 -3.30 7.72
C GLU A 72 4.66 -4.11 8.51
N VAL A 73 4.18 -5.19 7.92
CA VAL A 73 3.33 -6.19 8.59
C VAL A 73 4.19 -7.38 8.94
N VAL A 74 4.17 -7.77 10.20
CA VAL A 74 5.01 -8.82 10.76
C VAL A 74 4.14 -9.94 11.29
N VAL A 75 4.55 -11.18 11.05
CA VAL A 75 4.06 -12.37 11.74
C VAL A 75 5.20 -12.92 12.58
N GLU A 76 4.96 -13.18 13.84
CA GLU A 76 5.96 -13.65 14.81
C GLU A 76 5.42 -14.83 15.62
N SER A 77 6.28 -15.83 15.84
CA SER A 77 5.95 -16.94 16.74
C SER A 77 5.96 -16.48 18.20
N ASP A 78 4.99 -16.95 19.00
CA ASP A 78 4.84 -16.49 20.37
C ASP A 78 5.96 -17.00 21.30
N ASN A 79 6.59 -18.12 20.97
CA ASN A 79 7.58 -18.77 21.84
C ASN A 79 8.94 -19.01 21.17
N ALA A 80 9.03 -19.09 19.84
CA ALA A 80 10.25 -19.50 19.16
C ALA A 80 11.17 -18.36 18.71
N GLY A 81 10.70 -17.09 18.78
CA GLY A 81 11.46 -15.92 18.31
C GLY A 81 11.70 -15.89 16.79
N VAL A 82 10.84 -16.57 16.03
CA VAL A 82 10.89 -16.64 14.57
C VAL A 82 9.86 -15.69 14.00
N SER A 83 10.25 -14.87 13.04
CA SER A 83 9.36 -13.89 12.39
C SER A 83 9.53 -13.86 10.88
N SER A 84 8.56 -13.26 10.22
CA SER A 84 8.60 -12.92 8.80
C SER A 84 7.82 -11.63 8.59
N SER A 85 8.23 -10.80 7.63
CA SER A 85 7.58 -9.51 7.39
C SER A 85 7.28 -9.27 5.92
N CYS A 86 6.38 -8.31 5.68
CA CYS A 86 5.97 -7.83 4.38
C CYS A 86 5.84 -6.31 4.43
N ILE A 87 6.50 -5.59 3.52
CA ILE A 87 6.31 -4.15 3.35
C ILE A 87 5.02 -3.90 2.59
N VAL A 88 4.17 -3.03 3.12
CA VAL A 88 2.89 -2.65 2.51
C VAL A 88 2.91 -1.17 2.17
N HIS A 89 2.79 -0.87 0.87
CA HIS A 89 2.64 0.48 0.33
C HIS A 89 1.16 0.81 0.18
N SER A 90 0.64 1.73 0.98
CA SER A 90 -0.71 2.27 0.88
C SER A 90 -0.70 3.53 0.02
N LEU A 91 -1.15 3.41 -1.24
CA LEU A 91 -1.04 4.44 -2.25
C LEU A 91 -2.24 5.39 -2.23
N ALA A 92 -1.97 6.69 -2.22
CA ALA A 92 -2.96 7.74 -2.45
C ALA A 92 -2.39 8.85 -3.33
N ILE A 93 -3.22 9.48 -4.16
CA ILE A 93 -2.84 10.69 -4.89
C ILE A 93 -3.05 11.92 -4.01
N SER A 94 -2.14 12.89 -4.07
CA SER A 94 -2.16 14.08 -3.20
C SER A 94 -3.42 14.93 -3.36
N LYS A 95 -4.01 14.97 -4.56
CA LYS A 95 -5.29 15.61 -4.88
C LYS A 95 -6.05 14.79 -5.92
N SER A 96 -7.33 14.50 -5.65
CA SER A 96 -8.23 13.83 -6.59
C SER A 96 -8.94 14.78 -7.55
N TYR A 97 -8.98 16.08 -7.21
CA TYR A 97 -9.57 17.16 -8.00
C TYR A 97 -8.81 18.46 -7.77
N ILE A 98 -8.52 19.19 -8.86
CA ILE A 98 -7.93 20.53 -8.83
C ILE A 98 -8.56 21.45 -9.87
N THR A 99 -8.63 22.75 -9.56
CA THR A 99 -8.98 23.81 -10.50
C THR A 99 -7.79 24.74 -10.67
N LEU A 100 -7.40 25.00 -11.90
CA LEU A 100 -6.29 25.86 -12.28
C LEU A 100 -6.78 26.93 -13.26
N GLU A 101 -6.19 28.11 -13.25
CA GLU A 101 -6.33 29.06 -14.34
C GLU A 101 -5.36 28.68 -15.46
N GLN A 102 -5.65 29.14 -16.67
CA GLN A 102 -4.77 28.92 -17.84
C GLN A 102 -3.38 29.50 -17.54
N TYR A 103 -2.35 28.70 -17.82
CA TYR A 103 -0.93 28.92 -17.54
C TYR A 103 -0.46 28.63 -16.11
N ASP A 104 -1.35 28.32 -15.18
CA ASP A 104 -0.96 27.86 -13.85
C ASP A 104 -0.17 26.55 -13.89
N GLN A 105 0.65 26.38 -12.88
CA GLN A 105 1.38 25.13 -12.60
C GLN A 105 0.96 24.56 -11.24
N PHE A 106 0.95 23.25 -11.15
CA PHE A 106 0.64 22.50 -9.93
C PHE A 106 1.41 21.19 -9.90
N TRP A 107 1.82 20.74 -8.71
CA TRP A 107 2.51 19.47 -8.53
C TRP A 107 1.58 18.45 -7.88
N LEU A 108 1.32 17.36 -8.59
CA LEU A 108 0.71 16.16 -8.03
C LEU A 108 1.80 15.22 -7.53
N ASP A 109 1.46 14.47 -6.48
CA ASP A 109 2.31 13.45 -5.92
C ASP A 109 1.49 12.19 -5.61
N VAL A 110 2.17 11.03 -5.56
CA VAL A 110 1.63 9.77 -5.05
C VAL A 110 2.29 9.48 -3.72
N ILE A 111 1.48 9.45 -2.67
CA ILE A 111 1.93 9.15 -1.31
C ILE A 111 1.97 7.62 -1.14
N GLY A 112 2.93 7.10 -0.39
CA GLY A 112 3.07 5.70 -0.05
C GLY A 112 4.08 4.93 -0.90
N THR A 113 4.82 5.63 -1.77
CA THR A 113 5.90 5.03 -2.55
C THR A 113 7.00 6.03 -2.86
N SER A 114 8.23 5.52 -3.00
CA SER A 114 9.37 6.23 -3.59
C SER A 114 9.68 5.76 -5.01
N ASP A 115 8.89 4.82 -5.55
CA ASP A 115 9.07 4.28 -6.87
C ASP A 115 8.67 5.26 -7.97
N ASN A 116 9.14 4.99 -9.18
CA ASN A 116 8.79 5.78 -10.35
C ASN A 116 7.29 5.72 -10.65
N VAL A 117 6.65 6.87 -10.65
CA VAL A 117 5.26 7.04 -11.03
C VAL A 117 5.17 7.35 -12.51
N ILE A 118 4.32 6.63 -13.24
CA ILE A 118 4.05 6.92 -14.64
C ILE A 118 2.85 7.85 -14.72
N TRP A 119 3.09 9.10 -15.10
CA TRP A 119 2.08 10.15 -15.24
C TRP A 119 1.60 10.31 -16.66
N ARG A 120 0.28 10.49 -16.83
CA ARG A 120 -0.35 10.76 -18.13
C ARG A 120 -1.51 11.73 -17.99
N SER A 121 -1.68 12.61 -18.97
CA SER A 121 -2.89 13.42 -19.16
C SER A 121 -3.74 12.82 -20.29
N SER A 122 -5.04 12.67 -20.06
CA SER A 122 -5.97 12.18 -21.07
C SER A 122 -6.21 13.20 -22.19
N ASN A 123 -5.98 14.50 -21.93
CA ASN A 123 -6.04 15.56 -22.94
C ASN A 123 -4.92 16.59 -22.73
N PRO A 124 -3.77 16.43 -23.40
CA PRO A 124 -2.64 17.36 -23.29
C PRO A 124 -2.92 18.78 -23.80
N ARG A 125 -4.01 19.00 -24.53
CA ARG A 125 -4.44 20.35 -24.94
C ARG A 125 -5.02 21.13 -23.76
N VAL A 126 -5.63 20.46 -22.77
CA VAL A 126 -6.17 21.07 -21.55
C VAL A 126 -5.07 21.24 -20.52
N CYS A 127 -4.34 20.18 -20.19
CA CYS A 127 -3.15 20.25 -19.36
C CYS A 127 -2.12 19.19 -19.75
N THR A 128 -0.84 19.51 -19.57
CA THR A 128 0.26 18.54 -19.65
C THR A 128 0.74 18.18 -18.26
N ILE A 129 1.37 17.00 -18.13
CA ILE A 129 2.02 16.56 -16.90
C ILE A 129 3.39 15.96 -17.25
N THR A 130 4.39 16.29 -16.45
CA THR A 130 5.73 15.69 -16.53
C THR A 130 5.80 14.38 -15.73
N GLN A 131 6.85 13.59 -15.92
CA GLN A 131 7.07 12.38 -15.13
C GLN A 131 7.44 12.68 -13.65
N SER A 132 7.72 13.94 -13.32
CA SER A 132 7.87 14.42 -11.94
C SER A 132 6.56 14.91 -11.30
N GLY A 133 5.41 14.75 -11.97
CA GLY A 133 4.10 15.18 -11.45
C GLY A 133 3.77 16.67 -11.64
N ALA A 134 4.60 17.42 -12.37
CA ALA A 134 4.34 18.84 -12.65
C ALA A 134 3.29 19.00 -13.76
N ILE A 135 2.13 19.57 -13.42
CA ILE A 135 1.05 19.93 -14.32
C ILE A 135 1.28 21.35 -14.83
N THR A 136 1.01 21.56 -16.10
CA THR A 136 0.87 22.91 -16.72
C THR A 136 -0.49 23.02 -17.36
N ALA A 137 -1.31 23.95 -16.87
CA ALA A 137 -2.63 24.29 -17.44
C ALA A 137 -2.45 25.04 -18.76
N ARG A 138 -3.13 24.59 -19.85
CA ARG A 138 -2.94 25.13 -21.21
C ARG A 138 -4.17 25.80 -21.78
N LYS A 139 -5.31 25.12 -21.76
CA LYS A 139 -6.56 25.61 -22.34
C LYS A 139 -7.72 25.25 -21.43
N ALA A 140 -8.69 26.16 -21.32
CA ALA A 140 -9.93 25.90 -20.56
C ALA A 140 -10.60 24.59 -21.00
N GLY A 141 -11.01 23.82 -20.01
CA GLY A 141 -11.60 22.49 -20.19
C GLY A 141 -11.41 21.61 -18.96
N THR A 142 -11.85 20.37 -19.08
CA THR A 142 -11.66 19.35 -18.02
C THR A 142 -10.94 18.15 -18.60
N THR A 143 -9.99 17.61 -17.88
CA THR A 143 -9.24 16.41 -18.26
C THR A 143 -8.93 15.56 -17.01
N THR A 144 -8.56 14.31 -17.23
CA THR A 144 -8.10 13.41 -16.17
C THR A 144 -6.60 13.19 -16.28
N VAL A 145 -5.91 13.36 -15.18
CA VAL A 145 -4.52 12.95 -15.02
C VAL A 145 -4.50 11.61 -14.29
N THR A 146 -3.72 10.67 -14.80
CA THR A 146 -3.52 9.36 -14.20
C THR A 146 -2.09 9.19 -13.74
N ALA A 147 -1.93 8.54 -12.58
CA ALA A 147 -0.67 8.04 -12.04
C ALA A 147 -0.73 6.52 -11.97
N VAL A 148 0.29 5.83 -12.44
CA VAL A 148 0.40 4.37 -12.39
C VAL A 148 1.64 3.98 -11.60
N VAL A 149 1.46 3.15 -10.56
CA VAL A 149 2.49 2.54 -9.72
C VAL A 149 2.15 1.08 -9.54
N ASP A 150 3.06 0.16 -9.82
CA ASP A 150 2.87 -1.29 -9.66
C ASP A 150 1.49 -1.77 -10.16
N ASN A 151 1.11 -1.40 -11.39
CA ASN A 151 -0.19 -1.71 -12.00
C ASN A 151 -1.43 -1.17 -11.24
N LYS A 152 -1.23 -0.30 -10.25
CA LYS A 152 -2.30 0.45 -9.58
C LYS A 152 -2.46 1.80 -10.23
N THR A 153 -3.69 2.20 -10.49
CA THR A 153 -4.04 3.47 -11.14
C THR A 153 -4.71 4.40 -10.14
N LEU A 154 -4.17 5.61 -10.02
CA LEU A 154 -4.76 6.72 -9.27
C LEU A 154 -5.10 7.83 -10.27
N THR A 155 -6.14 8.62 -9.97
CA THR A 155 -6.62 9.66 -10.88
C THR A 155 -6.84 10.98 -10.17
N CYS A 156 -6.61 12.07 -10.93
CA CYS A 156 -6.97 13.43 -10.55
C CYS A 156 -7.74 14.09 -11.68
N THR A 157 -8.90 14.65 -11.38
CA THR A 157 -9.64 15.49 -12.33
C THR A 157 -9.07 16.91 -12.29
N VAL A 158 -8.65 17.41 -13.44
CA VAL A 158 -8.09 18.75 -13.61
C VAL A 158 -9.07 19.60 -14.41
N LYS A 159 -9.60 20.65 -13.79
CA LYS A 159 -10.41 21.68 -14.44
C LYS A 159 -9.56 22.91 -14.68
N VAL A 160 -9.43 23.32 -15.94
CA VAL A 160 -8.74 24.55 -16.33
C VAL A 160 -9.78 25.61 -16.70
N THR A 161 -9.69 26.78 -16.10
CA THR A 161 -10.51 27.96 -16.41
C THR A 161 -9.72 28.96 -17.26
N ASN A 162 -10.41 29.85 -17.95
CA ASN A 162 -9.75 30.94 -18.67
C ASN A 162 -8.98 31.83 -17.69
N PHE A 163 -7.85 32.35 -18.16
CA PHE A 163 -7.13 33.40 -17.45
C PHE A 163 -8.03 34.63 -17.32
N ARG A 164 -8.08 35.22 -16.16
CA ARG A 164 -8.86 36.43 -15.89
C ARG A 164 -8.04 37.69 -16.00
#